data_b05dd62520ca53e5a09fdb7850222c8a
#
_entry.id   b05dd62520ca53e5a09fdb7850222c8a
#
_cell.length_a   1.000
_cell.length_b   1.000
_cell.length_c   1.000
_cell.angle_alpha   90.00
_cell.angle_beta   90.00
_cell.angle_gamma   90.00
#
_symmetry.space_group_name_H-M   'P 1'
#
loop_
_entity.id
_entity.type
_entity.pdbx_description
1 polymer ?
#
loop_
_entity_poly.entity_id
_entity_poly.type
_entity_poly.pdbx_seq_one_letter_code
_entity_poly.pdbx_strand_id
1 'polypeptide(L)'
;ANYTEAVNALKAIRTDLVAVNSDVQFSFRESVEPVYRELVGLLLEGKPPQANIVQARDLIESLQIAELDNFLREACLDKAQKIDEIDSTATVVYPIILEDRLAVIYSTSGQPLSYSVTNKSQQEVEQTLRQLLASLNPVSDIRDRNRLSQQVYNWLIRPLETQSNLKQTKTLVFVLDGLLRNIPMSTLYDGQQYLIEKYAVTLSPGLQLMQGTSLKSNNIKAVVAGISEARSGFSPLPGVKSEVKQISEKVTSASTLLNDKLTETSLANNLKKGSTNVVHLATHGQFSSRLNDTFLLTWNGQIDIKELSELLRNRQSKESTNIDLLVLSACDTAAGDNRAVLGLAGLAVKSGARSTIASLWPVKDKATVVLMNSFYKNLIKPGTTKAEALRQAHIFMLKNTD
;
A
#
# COMPACT_ATOMS: atom_id res chain seq x y z
N ALA A 1 17.99 -19.67 20.69
CA ALA A 1 16.96 -20.59 21.24
C ALA A 1 15.81 -19.79 21.88
N ASN A 2 16.03 -19.01 22.93
CA ASN A 2 14.98 -18.36 23.72
C ASN A 2 14.08 -17.38 22.91
N TYR A 3 14.66 -16.55 22.04
CA TYR A 3 13.87 -15.62 21.20
C TYR A 3 13.01 -16.36 20.16
N THR A 4 13.51 -17.49 19.62
CA THR A 4 12.72 -18.30 18.67
C THR A 4 11.52 -18.93 19.37
N GLU A 5 11.71 -19.44 20.60
CA GLU A 5 10.62 -19.98 21.42
C GLU A 5 9.61 -18.88 21.79
N ALA A 6 10.07 -17.69 22.19
CA ALA A 6 9.20 -16.57 22.49
C ALA A 6 8.34 -16.16 21.28
N VAL A 7 8.94 -16.02 20.08
CA VAL A 7 8.19 -15.69 18.85
C VAL A 7 7.20 -16.81 18.50
N ASN A 8 7.55 -18.07 18.64
CA ASN A 8 6.63 -19.18 18.39
C ASN A 8 5.45 -19.18 19.37
N ALA A 9 5.70 -18.87 20.65
CA ALA A 9 4.64 -18.69 21.65
C ALA A 9 3.73 -17.50 21.28
N LEU A 10 4.30 -16.38 20.91
CA LEU A 10 3.53 -15.19 20.48
C LEU A 10 2.68 -15.47 19.24
N LYS A 11 3.20 -16.24 18.26
CA LYS A 11 2.41 -16.68 17.10
C LYS A 11 1.24 -17.58 17.49
N ALA A 12 1.44 -18.49 18.45
CA ALA A 12 0.40 -19.42 18.90
C ALA A 12 -0.76 -18.72 19.61
N ILE A 13 -0.47 -17.67 20.40
CA ILE A 13 -1.51 -16.91 21.15
C ILE A 13 -2.03 -15.69 20.39
N ARG A 14 -1.56 -15.44 19.18
CA ARG A 14 -1.89 -14.26 18.37
C ARG A 14 -3.40 -14.02 18.24
N THR A 15 -4.17 -15.07 17.98
CA THR A 15 -5.63 -15.00 17.81
C THR A 15 -6.32 -14.59 19.11
N ASP A 16 -5.82 -15.06 20.25
CA ASP A 16 -6.40 -14.79 21.57
C ASP A 16 -6.09 -13.34 22.00
N LEU A 17 -4.88 -12.83 21.68
CA LEU A 17 -4.46 -11.46 21.99
C LEU A 17 -5.29 -10.40 21.26
N VAL A 18 -5.76 -10.69 20.05
CA VAL A 18 -6.55 -9.75 19.24
C VAL A 18 -7.98 -9.59 19.80
N ALA A 19 -8.53 -10.61 20.47
CA ALA A 19 -9.91 -10.65 20.94
C ALA A 19 -10.15 -9.89 22.27
N VAL A 20 -9.10 -9.56 23.04
CA VAL A 20 -9.26 -9.29 24.48
C VAL A 20 -9.43 -7.83 24.91
N ASN A 21 -8.85 -6.80 24.27
CA ASN A 21 -9.12 -5.39 24.70
C ASN A 21 -8.34 -4.31 23.91
N SER A 22 -8.85 -3.04 23.94
CA SER A 22 -8.17 -1.85 23.36
C SER A 22 -6.81 -1.52 24.01
N ASP A 23 -6.62 -1.85 25.26
CA ASP A 23 -5.37 -1.63 26.00
C ASP A 23 -4.24 -2.54 25.52
N VAL A 24 -4.57 -3.67 24.90
CA VAL A 24 -3.62 -4.60 24.28
C VAL A 24 -2.90 -3.99 23.06
N GLN A 25 -3.47 -2.98 22.40
CA GLN A 25 -2.78 -2.29 21.28
C GLN A 25 -1.49 -1.58 21.70
N PHE A 26 -1.46 -1.01 22.90
CA PHE A 26 -0.23 -0.43 23.47
C PHE A 26 0.78 -1.52 23.81
N SER A 27 0.32 -2.62 24.38
CA SER A 27 1.17 -3.75 24.76
C SER A 27 1.85 -4.42 23.55
N PHE A 28 1.21 -4.47 22.36
CA PHE A 28 1.82 -5.11 21.19
C PHE A 28 3.12 -4.42 20.78
N ARG A 29 3.13 -3.10 20.65
CA ARG A 29 4.32 -2.33 20.25
C ARG A 29 5.43 -2.35 21.31
N GLU A 30 5.04 -2.32 22.58
CA GLU A 30 6.01 -2.25 23.69
C GLU A 30 6.55 -3.62 24.09
N SER A 31 5.78 -4.69 23.86
CA SER A 31 6.10 -6.01 24.39
C SER A 31 6.29 -7.09 23.32
N VAL A 32 5.60 -7.01 22.20
CA VAL A 32 5.64 -8.06 21.14
C VAL A 32 6.61 -7.67 20.02
N GLU A 33 6.48 -6.48 19.48
CA GLU A 33 7.32 -6.01 18.37
C GLU A 33 8.84 -6.09 18.69
N PRO A 34 9.32 -5.66 19.87
CA PRO A 34 10.75 -5.76 20.20
C PRO A 34 11.31 -7.18 20.13
N VAL A 35 10.55 -8.19 20.58
CA VAL A 35 10.98 -9.60 20.53
C VAL A 35 11.25 -10.07 19.11
N TYR A 36 10.39 -9.70 18.15
CA TYR A 36 10.60 -10.00 16.74
C TYR A 36 11.84 -9.28 16.20
N ARG A 37 11.99 -7.99 16.51
CA ARG A 37 13.11 -7.17 16.01
C ARG A 37 14.46 -7.61 16.54
N GLU A 38 14.55 -7.97 17.82
CA GLU A 38 15.76 -8.50 18.42
C GLU A 38 16.16 -9.83 17.78
N LEU A 39 15.22 -10.75 17.57
CA LEU A 39 15.50 -12.00 16.87
C LEU A 39 15.98 -11.75 15.43
N VAL A 40 15.34 -10.84 14.69
CA VAL A 40 15.77 -10.46 13.34
C VAL A 40 17.17 -9.85 13.37
N GLY A 41 17.45 -8.97 14.34
CA GLY A 41 18.78 -8.39 14.55
C GLY A 41 19.87 -9.44 14.74
N LEU A 42 19.62 -10.45 15.59
CA LEU A 42 20.53 -11.56 15.81
C LEU A 42 20.74 -12.43 14.58
N LEU A 43 19.66 -12.74 13.84
CA LEU A 43 19.74 -13.54 12.60
C LEU A 43 20.54 -12.86 11.50
N LEU A 44 20.51 -11.51 11.47
CA LEU A 44 21.17 -10.68 10.46
C LEU A 44 22.52 -10.11 10.96
N GLU A 45 23.12 -10.70 11.99
CA GLU A 45 24.42 -10.26 12.51
C GLU A 45 25.58 -10.70 11.61
N GLY A 46 26.52 -9.80 11.36
CA GLY A 46 27.75 -10.06 10.61
C GLY A 46 27.49 -10.47 9.14
N LYS A 47 27.91 -11.68 8.77
CA LYS A 47 27.65 -12.28 7.44
C LYS A 47 26.64 -13.43 7.60
N PRO A 48 25.34 -13.14 7.59
CA PRO A 48 24.33 -14.16 7.87
C PRO A 48 24.30 -15.24 6.76
N PRO A 49 24.17 -16.53 7.13
CA PRO A 49 23.92 -17.57 6.15
C PRO A 49 22.53 -17.42 5.54
N GLN A 50 22.33 -17.97 4.34
CA GLN A 50 21.07 -17.86 3.59
C GLN A 50 19.84 -18.26 4.42
N ALA A 51 19.95 -19.32 5.23
CA ALA A 51 18.86 -19.76 6.08
C ALA A 51 18.41 -18.70 7.10
N ASN A 52 19.35 -17.94 7.65
CA ASN A 52 19.05 -16.84 8.59
C ASN A 52 18.37 -15.67 7.87
N ILE A 53 18.79 -15.35 6.64
CA ILE A 53 18.16 -14.28 5.85
C ILE A 53 16.71 -14.66 5.52
N VAL A 54 16.46 -15.91 5.13
CA VAL A 54 15.10 -16.43 4.90
C VAL A 54 14.26 -16.34 6.17
N GLN A 55 14.81 -16.80 7.31
CA GLN A 55 14.09 -16.74 8.59
C GLN A 55 13.79 -15.29 9.03
N ALA A 56 14.74 -14.38 8.84
CA ALA A 56 14.55 -12.96 9.17
C ALA A 56 13.44 -12.33 8.32
N ARG A 57 13.39 -12.60 7.01
CA ARG A 57 12.30 -12.18 6.12
C ARG A 57 10.95 -12.70 6.61
N ASP A 58 10.85 -14.00 6.89
CA ASP A 58 9.60 -14.64 7.32
C ASP A 58 9.11 -14.09 8.68
N LEU A 59 10.04 -13.70 9.55
CA LEU A 59 9.73 -13.04 10.82
C LEU A 59 9.18 -11.64 10.60
N ILE A 60 9.77 -10.85 9.71
CA ILE A 60 9.29 -9.50 9.39
C ILE A 60 7.89 -9.56 8.75
N GLU A 61 7.64 -10.48 7.83
CA GLU A 61 6.29 -10.69 7.29
C GLU A 61 5.29 -11.08 8.38
N SER A 62 5.69 -11.98 9.29
CA SER A 62 4.84 -12.37 10.43
C SER A 62 4.55 -11.21 11.37
N LEU A 63 5.54 -10.34 11.62
CA LEU A 63 5.36 -9.12 12.42
C LEU A 63 4.35 -8.18 11.78
N GLN A 64 4.47 -7.93 10.47
CA GLN A 64 3.56 -7.03 9.76
C GLN A 64 2.12 -7.53 9.73
N ILE A 65 1.93 -8.84 9.57
CA ILE A 65 0.60 -9.45 9.66
C ILE A 65 0.06 -9.30 11.08
N ALA A 66 0.88 -9.55 12.11
CA ALA A 66 0.45 -9.38 13.50
C ALA A 66 0.10 -7.93 13.84
N GLU A 67 0.82 -6.94 13.31
CA GLU A 67 0.46 -5.53 13.43
C GLU A 67 -0.90 -5.23 12.75
N LEU A 68 -1.13 -5.80 11.56
CA LEU A 68 -2.37 -5.62 10.82
C LEU A 68 -3.56 -6.26 11.54
N ASP A 69 -3.39 -7.48 12.06
CA ASP A 69 -4.42 -8.16 12.88
C ASP A 69 -4.78 -7.35 14.12
N ASN A 70 -3.74 -6.84 14.81
CA ASN A 70 -3.94 -6.00 15.99
C ASN A 70 -4.69 -4.70 15.65
N PHE A 71 -4.39 -4.08 14.49
CA PHE A 71 -5.10 -2.90 14.01
C PHE A 71 -6.57 -3.21 13.67
N LEU A 72 -6.81 -4.31 12.95
CA LEU A 72 -8.14 -4.71 12.48
C LEU A 72 -8.98 -5.40 13.55
N ARG A 73 -8.39 -5.81 14.66
CA ARG A 73 -8.99 -6.64 15.72
C ARG A 73 -9.61 -7.95 15.20
N GLU A 74 -9.03 -8.48 14.12
CA GLU A 74 -9.45 -9.73 13.50
C GLU A 74 -8.22 -10.40 12.88
N ALA A 75 -8.17 -11.74 12.89
CA ALA A 75 -7.11 -12.49 12.23
C ALA A 75 -7.23 -12.38 10.70
N CYS A 76 -6.14 -11.99 10.03
CA CYS A 76 -6.04 -12.05 8.58
C CYS A 76 -5.74 -13.48 8.13
N LEU A 77 -6.25 -13.87 6.96
CA LEU A 77 -5.99 -15.20 6.39
C LEU A 77 -4.53 -15.29 5.93
N ASP A 78 -3.78 -16.19 6.54
CA ASP A 78 -2.41 -16.51 6.13
C ASP A 78 -2.43 -17.46 4.93
N LYS A 79 -1.99 -16.99 3.78
CA LYS A 79 -1.63 -17.85 2.64
C LYS A 79 -0.22 -17.52 2.24
N ALA A 80 0.72 -18.40 2.57
CA ALA A 80 2.10 -18.25 2.12
C ALA A 80 2.16 -18.31 0.58
N GLN A 81 2.56 -17.23 -0.05
CA GLN A 81 2.86 -17.20 -1.49
C GLN A 81 4.31 -16.74 -1.71
N LYS A 82 4.97 -17.32 -2.71
CA LYS A 82 6.30 -16.88 -3.12
C LYS A 82 6.18 -15.84 -4.22
N ILE A 83 7.12 -14.89 -4.27
CA ILE A 83 7.13 -13.84 -5.27
C ILE A 83 7.12 -14.40 -6.70
N ASP A 84 7.81 -15.51 -6.93
CA ASP A 84 7.93 -16.19 -8.22
C ASP A 84 6.58 -16.71 -8.74
N GLU A 85 5.66 -17.01 -7.83
CA GLU A 85 4.30 -17.45 -8.14
C GLU A 85 3.38 -16.27 -8.48
N ILE A 86 3.77 -15.05 -8.10
CA ILE A 86 2.98 -13.82 -8.29
C ILE A 86 3.41 -13.09 -9.57
N ASP A 87 4.70 -12.77 -9.70
CA ASP A 87 5.26 -12.03 -10.84
C ASP A 87 6.77 -12.30 -10.95
N SER A 88 7.19 -13.04 -11.97
CA SER A 88 8.60 -13.36 -12.23
C SER A 88 9.45 -12.13 -12.61
N THR A 89 8.83 -10.99 -12.90
CA THR A 89 9.51 -9.71 -13.19
C THR A 89 9.53 -8.76 -12.01
N ALA A 90 9.12 -9.20 -10.83
CA ALA A 90 9.14 -8.39 -9.62
C ALA A 90 10.36 -8.71 -8.74
N THR A 91 10.84 -7.68 -8.04
CA THR A 91 11.79 -7.82 -6.93
C THR A 91 11.16 -7.23 -5.67
N VAL A 92 11.18 -7.98 -4.58
CA VAL A 92 10.68 -7.51 -3.29
C VAL A 92 11.81 -6.94 -2.47
N VAL A 93 11.55 -5.80 -1.85
CA VAL A 93 12.49 -5.03 -1.01
C VAL A 93 11.93 -4.97 0.40
N TYR A 94 12.66 -5.54 1.35
CA TYR A 94 12.32 -5.58 2.78
C TYR A 94 13.31 -4.69 3.56
N PRO A 95 13.08 -3.38 3.67
CA PRO A 95 13.89 -2.54 4.54
C PRO A 95 13.45 -2.77 6.01
N ILE A 96 14.41 -3.00 6.89
CA ILE A 96 14.21 -3.35 8.30
C ILE A 96 15.01 -2.38 9.15
N ILE A 97 14.31 -1.55 9.93
CA ILE A 97 14.95 -0.60 10.85
C ILE A 97 15.25 -1.33 12.14
N LEU A 98 16.53 -1.60 12.40
CA LEU A 98 17.05 -2.13 13.65
C LEU A 98 17.62 -1.01 14.53
N GLU A 99 17.85 -1.27 15.79
CA GLU A 99 18.34 -0.26 16.75
C GLU A 99 19.68 0.36 16.32
N ASP A 100 20.60 -0.46 15.82
CA ASP A 100 21.99 -0.10 15.48
C ASP A 100 22.26 0.06 13.97
N ARG A 101 21.34 -0.40 13.11
CA ARG A 101 21.53 -0.41 11.66
C ARG A 101 20.23 -0.46 10.86
N LEU A 102 20.30 -0.08 9.59
CA LEU A 102 19.27 -0.33 8.61
C LEU A 102 19.69 -1.55 7.77
N ALA A 103 18.93 -2.62 7.84
CA ALA A 103 19.11 -3.82 7.04
C ALA A 103 18.11 -3.83 5.87
N VAL A 104 18.51 -4.36 4.71
CA VAL A 104 17.61 -4.55 3.57
C VAL A 104 17.77 -5.94 3.01
N ILE A 105 16.69 -6.70 2.93
CA ILE A 105 16.64 -8.00 2.26
C ILE A 105 15.97 -7.80 0.90
N TYR A 106 16.52 -8.44 -0.13
CA TYR A 106 15.95 -8.42 -1.48
C TYR A 106 15.62 -9.84 -1.93
N SER A 107 14.41 -10.01 -2.46
CA SER A 107 13.93 -11.25 -3.07
C SER A 107 13.67 -11.00 -4.55
N THR A 108 14.53 -11.54 -5.40
CA THR A 108 14.38 -11.48 -6.87
C THR A 108 14.06 -12.88 -7.38
N SER A 109 13.09 -12.99 -8.27
CA SER A 109 12.65 -14.27 -8.83
C SER A 109 13.83 -15.09 -9.38
N GLY A 110 13.90 -16.37 -9.01
CA GLY A 110 14.93 -17.30 -9.46
C GLY A 110 16.34 -17.05 -8.89
N GLN A 111 16.50 -16.12 -7.91
CA GLN A 111 17.78 -15.84 -7.26
C GLN A 111 17.70 -16.10 -5.75
N PRO A 112 18.83 -16.46 -5.10
CA PRO A 112 18.93 -16.47 -3.65
C PRO A 112 18.62 -15.07 -3.09
N LEU A 113 18.11 -15.00 -1.85
CA LEU A 113 17.93 -13.70 -1.18
C LEU A 113 19.27 -12.98 -1.07
N SER A 114 19.29 -11.72 -1.43
CA SER A 114 20.44 -10.85 -1.19
C SER A 114 20.19 -9.93 0.02
N TYR A 115 21.26 -9.42 0.62
CA TYR A 115 21.23 -8.70 1.87
C TYR A 115 22.22 -7.55 1.85
N SER A 116 21.80 -6.40 2.34
CA SER A 116 22.68 -5.24 2.54
C SER A 116 22.45 -4.59 3.90
N VAL A 117 23.48 -3.91 4.40
CA VAL A 117 23.43 -3.18 5.67
C VAL A 117 23.96 -1.77 5.46
N THR A 118 23.28 -0.81 6.07
CA THR A 118 23.75 0.55 6.28
C THR A 118 23.92 0.77 7.77
N ASN A 119 25.15 1.08 8.22
CA ASN A 119 25.48 1.34 9.62
C ASN A 119 24.94 2.71 10.04
N LYS A 120 23.65 2.77 10.27
CA LYS A 120 22.89 3.92 10.74
C LYS A 120 21.92 3.46 11.81
N SER A 121 21.99 4.10 12.99
CA SER A 121 21.06 3.81 14.08
C SER A 121 19.62 4.11 13.67
N GLN A 122 18.67 3.47 14.34
CA GLN A 122 17.24 3.75 14.18
C GLN A 122 16.95 5.26 14.23
N GLN A 123 17.55 5.96 15.20
CA GLN A 123 17.35 7.41 15.38
C GLN A 123 17.82 8.21 14.16
N GLU A 124 18.99 7.90 13.58
CA GLU A 124 19.51 8.58 12.38
C GLU A 124 18.63 8.31 11.15
N VAL A 125 18.20 7.06 10.97
CA VAL A 125 17.28 6.68 9.90
C VAL A 125 15.97 7.42 10.02
N GLU A 126 15.32 7.35 11.18
CA GLU A 126 14.04 8.00 11.42
C GLU A 126 14.13 9.54 11.29
N GLN A 127 15.22 10.16 11.75
CA GLN A 127 15.43 11.61 11.58
C GLN A 127 15.49 11.98 10.09
N THR A 128 16.23 11.21 9.28
CA THR A 128 16.32 11.45 7.84
C THR A 128 14.97 11.26 7.15
N LEU A 129 14.19 10.23 7.53
CA LEU A 129 12.87 9.98 6.98
C LEU A 129 11.87 11.09 7.34
N ARG A 130 11.90 11.61 8.58
CA ARG A 130 11.09 12.77 8.99
C ARG A 130 11.44 14.02 8.19
N GLN A 131 12.73 14.28 7.98
CA GLN A 131 13.19 15.41 7.15
C GLN A 131 12.75 15.23 5.68
N LEU A 132 12.88 14.02 5.12
CA LEU A 132 12.40 13.73 3.77
C LEU A 132 10.89 13.96 3.67
N LEU A 133 10.09 13.43 4.60
CA LEU A 133 8.64 13.61 4.63
C LEU A 133 8.27 15.10 4.68
N ALA A 134 8.91 15.88 5.56
CA ALA A 134 8.70 17.32 5.65
C ALA A 134 9.07 18.05 4.34
N SER A 135 10.12 17.60 3.63
CA SER A 135 10.56 18.19 2.36
C SER A 135 9.65 17.89 1.17
N LEU A 136 8.70 16.95 1.31
CA LEU A 136 7.70 16.66 0.28
C LEU A 136 6.62 17.75 0.16
N ASN A 137 6.57 18.68 1.10
CA ASN A 137 5.71 19.84 0.99
C ASN A 137 6.09 20.67 -0.27
N PRO A 138 5.12 21.08 -1.12
CA PRO A 138 5.39 21.81 -2.36
C PRO A 138 6.17 23.12 -2.20
N VAL A 139 6.14 23.74 -1.00
CA VAL A 139 6.90 24.98 -0.71
C VAL A 139 8.33 24.75 -0.29
N SER A 140 8.75 23.49 -0.08
CA SER A 140 10.11 23.12 0.32
C SER A 140 11.09 23.19 -0.87
N ASP A 141 12.38 23.44 -0.58
CA ASP A 141 13.42 23.47 -1.62
C ASP A 141 13.57 22.07 -2.26
N ILE A 142 13.47 22.04 -3.59
CA ILE A 142 13.62 20.82 -4.38
C ILE A 142 15.01 20.18 -4.21
N ARG A 143 16.05 20.98 -3.96
CA ARG A 143 17.43 20.48 -3.77
C ARG A 143 17.54 19.67 -2.48
N ASP A 144 16.94 20.15 -1.39
CA ASP A 144 16.91 19.43 -0.12
C ASP A 144 16.10 18.14 -0.23
N ARG A 145 14.95 18.19 -0.89
CA ARG A 145 14.14 17.00 -1.18
C ARG A 145 14.94 15.97 -1.98
N ASN A 146 15.59 16.38 -3.06
CA ASN A 146 16.37 15.47 -3.90
C ASN A 146 17.58 14.90 -3.14
N ARG A 147 18.26 15.69 -2.32
CA ARG A 147 19.37 15.23 -1.49
C ARG A 147 18.94 14.18 -0.48
N LEU A 148 17.86 14.42 0.26
CA LEU A 148 17.31 13.47 1.24
C LEU A 148 16.78 12.20 0.56
N SER A 149 16.07 12.38 -0.54
CA SER A 149 15.55 11.28 -1.36
C SER A 149 16.68 10.42 -1.93
N GLN A 150 17.78 11.03 -2.39
CA GLN A 150 18.96 10.30 -2.85
C GLN A 150 19.67 9.55 -1.73
N GLN A 151 19.69 10.12 -0.53
CA GLN A 151 20.24 9.44 0.64
C GLN A 151 19.47 8.15 0.95
N VAL A 152 18.15 8.21 0.97
CA VAL A 152 17.29 7.01 1.18
C VAL A 152 17.41 6.03 0.01
N TYR A 153 17.47 6.52 -1.22
CA TYR A 153 17.73 5.68 -2.41
C TYR A 153 19.03 4.88 -2.26
N ASN A 154 20.11 5.54 -1.83
CA ASN A 154 21.41 4.91 -1.64
C ASN A 154 21.39 3.84 -0.54
N TRP A 155 20.50 3.96 0.46
CA TRP A 155 20.34 2.95 1.49
C TRP A 155 19.54 1.74 1.01
N LEU A 156 18.46 1.98 0.25
CA LEU A 156 17.47 0.96 -0.06
C LEU A 156 17.65 0.31 -1.45
N ILE A 157 18.07 1.08 -2.44
CA ILE A 157 18.03 0.65 -3.86
C ILE A 157 19.41 0.47 -4.46
N ARG A 158 20.37 1.36 -4.16
CA ARG A 158 21.73 1.28 -4.72
C ARG A 158 22.41 -0.07 -4.48
N PRO A 159 22.32 -0.69 -3.27
CA PRO A 159 22.89 -2.02 -3.06
C PRO A 159 22.26 -3.09 -3.94
N LEU A 160 20.93 -3.03 -4.16
CA LEU A 160 20.22 -3.96 -5.04
C LEU A 160 20.74 -3.85 -6.48
N GLU A 161 20.92 -2.63 -7.00
CA GLU A 161 21.40 -2.40 -8.36
C GLU A 161 22.85 -2.90 -8.58
N THR A 162 23.66 -2.92 -7.51
CA THR A 162 25.06 -3.36 -7.58
C THR A 162 25.24 -4.86 -7.34
N GLN A 163 24.35 -5.49 -6.57
CA GLN A 163 24.49 -6.88 -6.12
C GLN A 163 23.66 -7.88 -6.93
N SER A 164 22.57 -7.43 -7.56
CA SER A 164 21.57 -8.30 -8.19
C SER A 164 21.48 -8.06 -9.70
N ASN A 165 21.13 -9.12 -10.43
CA ASN A 165 20.83 -8.99 -11.85
C ASN A 165 19.38 -8.51 -12.05
N LEU A 166 19.20 -7.19 -12.16
CA LEU A 166 17.90 -6.54 -12.33
C LEU A 166 17.41 -6.43 -13.78
N LYS A 167 18.09 -7.06 -14.75
CA LYS A 167 17.74 -6.93 -16.18
C LYS A 167 16.28 -7.29 -16.49
N GLN A 168 15.69 -8.18 -15.71
CA GLN A 168 14.29 -8.61 -15.90
C GLN A 168 13.33 -7.91 -14.94
N THR A 169 13.82 -7.19 -13.94
CA THR A 169 12.97 -6.51 -12.95
C THR A 169 12.26 -5.32 -13.56
N LYS A 170 10.94 -5.37 -13.56
CA LYS A 170 10.05 -4.28 -14.00
C LYS A 170 9.34 -3.62 -12.85
N THR A 171 9.10 -4.37 -11.77
CA THR A 171 8.33 -3.93 -10.60
C THR A 171 9.15 -4.11 -9.34
N LEU A 172 9.21 -3.08 -8.50
CA LEU A 172 9.69 -3.18 -7.12
C LEU A 172 8.49 -3.23 -6.18
N VAL A 173 8.44 -4.27 -5.37
CA VAL A 173 7.42 -4.48 -4.34
C VAL A 173 8.06 -4.18 -2.99
N PHE A 174 7.59 -3.19 -2.27
CA PHE A 174 8.11 -2.84 -0.97
C PHE A 174 7.26 -3.40 0.16
N VAL A 175 7.90 -4.08 1.09
CA VAL A 175 7.34 -4.49 2.37
C VAL A 175 7.93 -3.58 3.43
N LEU A 176 7.27 -2.44 3.66
CA LEU A 176 7.85 -1.31 4.40
C LEU A 176 7.71 -1.46 5.91
N ASP A 177 8.73 -1.04 6.61
CA ASP A 177 8.83 -1.05 8.06
C ASP A 177 8.78 0.37 8.66
N GLY A 178 8.15 0.52 9.82
CA GLY A 178 8.13 1.73 10.62
C GLY A 178 7.77 3.00 9.82
N LEU A 179 8.57 4.06 9.98
CA LEU A 179 8.38 5.35 9.30
C LEU A 179 8.53 5.29 7.77
N LEU A 180 9.17 4.25 7.23
CA LEU A 180 9.29 4.07 5.78
C LEU A 180 7.92 3.94 5.10
N ARG A 181 6.89 3.49 5.80
CA ARG A 181 5.52 3.37 5.28
C ARG A 181 4.93 4.70 4.81
N ASN A 182 5.40 5.81 5.37
CA ASN A 182 4.92 7.16 5.00
C ASN A 182 5.71 7.78 3.85
N ILE A 183 6.83 7.16 3.44
CA ILE A 183 7.66 7.66 2.36
C ILE A 183 7.12 7.12 1.03
N PRO A 184 6.79 7.98 0.06
CA PRO A 184 6.40 7.55 -1.27
C PRO A 184 7.63 7.02 -2.01
N MET A 185 7.84 5.71 -2.01
CA MET A 185 9.01 5.06 -2.60
C MET A 185 9.22 5.46 -4.07
N SER A 186 8.16 5.80 -4.79
CA SER A 186 8.21 6.29 -6.17
C SER A 186 9.04 7.56 -6.35
N THR A 187 9.18 8.38 -5.29
CA THR A 187 9.92 9.65 -5.30
C THR A 187 11.39 9.54 -4.93
N LEU A 188 11.88 8.33 -4.60
CA LEU A 188 13.31 8.13 -4.36
C LEU A 188 14.10 8.51 -5.61
N TYR A 189 15.24 9.19 -5.42
CA TYR A 189 16.02 9.83 -6.48
C TYR A 189 17.43 9.24 -6.56
N ASP A 190 17.91 8.83 -7.73
CA ASP A 190 19.22 8.21 -7.87
C ASP A 190 20.38 9.20 -8.12
N GLY A 191 20.04 10.49 -8.25
CA GLY A 191 20.94 11.57 -8.66
C GLY A 191 20.66 12.09 -10.08
N GLN A 192 19.85 11.36 -10.87
CA GLN A 192 19.49 11.72 -12.25
C GLN A 192 17.99 11.63 -12.50
N GLN A 193 17.32 10.60 -11.97
CA GLN A 193 15.90 10.33 -12.18
C GLN A 193 15.25 9.72 -10.94
N TYR A 194 13.94 9.80 -10.87
CA TYR A 194 13.14 9.20 -9.79
C TYR A 194 12.98 7.68 -10.00
N LEU A 195 12.80 6.95 -8.91
CA LEU A 195 12.61 5.49 -8.93
C LEU A 195 11.46 5.07 -9.85
N ILE A 196 10.36 5.85 -9.86
CA ILE A 196 9.19 5.58 -10.70
C ILE A 196 9.51 5.68 -12.21
N GLU A 197 10.55 6.39 -12.60
CA GLU A 197 10.98 6.48 -14.00
C GLU A 197 11.70 5.19 -14.44
N LYS A 198 12.26 4.43 -13.49
CA LYS A 198 12.97 3.15 -13.75
C LYS A 198 12.06 1.93 -13.58
N TYR A 199 11.29 1.89 -12.50
CA TYR A 199 10.52 0.72 -12.10
C TYR A 199 9.07 1.10 -11.76
N ALA A 200 8.14 0.19 -11.99
CA ALA A 200 6.84 0.26 -11.34
C ALA A 200 7.02 0.00 -9.83
N VAL A 201 6.32 0.77 -9.00
CA VAL A 201 6.47 0.73 -7.53
C VAL A 201 5.14 0.31 -6.92
N THR A 202 5.17 -0.71 -6.06
CA THR A 202 4.01 -1.18 -5.29
C THR A 202 4.39 -1.41 -3.84
N LEU A 203 3.38 -1.35 -2.96
CA LEU A 203 3.52 -1.67 -1.55
C LEU A 203 2.76 -2.96 -1.25
N SER A 204 3.29 -3.77 -0.33
CA SER A 204 2.60 -4.94 0.21
C SER A 204 2.74 -4.95 1.73
N PRO A 205 1.68 -5.28 2.48
CA PRO A 205 1.78 -5.52 3.91
C PRO A 205 2.44 -6.88 4.24
N GLY A 206 2.75 -7.68 3.21
CA GLY A 206 3.37 -9.00 3.29
C GLY A 206 2.94 -9.83 2.09
N LEU A 207 3.83 -10.66 1.54
CA LEU A 207 3.52 -11.48 0.36
C LEU A 207 2.46 -12.55 0.66
N GLN A 208 2.34 -12.96 1.92
CA GLN A 208 1.35 -13.93 2.39
C GLN A 208 -0.10 -13.47 2.18
N LEU A 209 -0.32 -12.17 2.03
CA LEU A 209 -1.63 -11.57 1.81
C LEU A 209 -1.94 -11.28 0.32
N MET A 210 -0.99 -11.53 -0.58
CA MET A 210 -1.17 -11.28 -2.01
C MET A 210 -1.86 -12.44 -2.71
N GLN A 211 -2.73 -12.12 -3.68
CA GLN A 211 -3.35 -13.09 -4.57
C GLN A 211 -2.95 -12.79 -6.01
N GLY A 212 -2.15 -13.67 -6.60
CA GLY A 212 -1.63 -13.52 -7.96
C GLY A 212 -2.68 -13.76 -9.04
N THR A 213 -3.35 -12.69 -9.52
CA THR A 213 -4.09 -12.72 -10.79
C THR A 213 -4.04 -11.37 -11.45
N SER A 214 -3.85 -11.34 -12.77
CA SER A 214 -3.86 -10.11 -13.55
C SER A 214 -5.27 -9.68 -13.92
N LEU A 215 -5.57 -8.39 -13.76
CA LEU A 215 -6.79 -7.78 -14.30
C LEU A 215 -6.72 -7.83 -15.83
N LYS A 216 -7.73 -8.42 -16.47
CA LYS A 216 -7.81 -8.46 -17.94
C LYS A 216 -8.29 -7.10 -18.45
N SER A 217 -7.46 -6.42 -19.23
CA SER A 217 -7.71 -5.07 -19.76
C SER A 217 -9.00 -4.95 -20.61
N ASN A 218 -9.42 -6.03 -21.25
CA ASN A 218 -10.63 -6.09 -22.07
C ASN A 218 -11.91 -6.47 -21.29
N ASN A 219 -11.83 -6.63 -19.97
CA ASN A 219 -12.96 -7.03 -19.12
C ASN A 219 -13.02 -6.19 -17.84
N ILE A 220 -12.94 -4.87 -17.97
CA ILE A 220 -13.06 -3.95 -16.83
C ILE A 220 -14.52 -3.56 -16.67
N LYS A 221 -15.15 -4.10 -15.62
CA LYS A 221 -16.53 -3.79 -15.21
C LYS A 221 -16.47 -3.01 -13.91
N ALA A 222 -16.76 -1.72 -13.96
CA ALA A 222 -16.52 -0.80 -12.89
C ALA A 222 -17.80 -0.27 -12.21
N VAL A 223 -17.75 -0.09 -10.90
CA VAL A 223 -18.59 0.89 -10.20
C VAL A 223 -17.72 2.13 -10.02
N VAL A 224 -18.14 3.24 -10.63
CA VAL A 224 -17.42 4.53 -10.58
C VAL A 224 -18.32 5.53 -9.86
N ALA A 225 -17.92 5.93 -8.66
CA ALA A 225 -18.75 6.73 -7.78
C ALA A 225 -17.99 7.93 -7.23
N GLY A 226 -18.71 9.02 -6.92
CA GLY A 226 -18.06 10.20 -6.36
C GLY A 226 -19.00 11.29 -5.90
N ILE A 227 -18.47 12.21 -5.09
CA ILE A 227 -19.17 13.41 -4.59
C ILE A 227 -18.38 14.64 -5.03
N SER A 228 -18.99 15.45 -5.89
CA SER A 228 -18.39 16.69 -6.39
C SER A 228 -18.83 17.94 -5.63
N GLU A 229 -19.90 17.85 -4.85
CA GLU A 229 -20.51 18.98 -4.13
C GLU A 229 -20.05 19.04 -2.68
N ALA A 230 -20.03 20.26 -2.11
CA ALA A 230 -19.74 20.47 -0.71
C ALA A 230 -20.77 19.73 0.18
N ARG A 231 -20.28 18.96 1.17
CA ARG A 231 -21.18 18.18 2.04
C ARG A 231 -20.54 17.84 3.39
N SER A 232 -21.39 17.80 4.43
CA SER A 232 -20.99 17.38 5.79
C SER A 232 -19.72 18.10 6.31
N GLY A 233 -19.54 19.38 5.97
CA GLY A 233 -18.37 20.18 6.34
C GLY A 233 -17.16 20.06 5.41
N PHE A 234 -17.21 19.16 4.42
CA PHE A 234 -16.15 19.03 3.42
C PHE A 234 -16.32 19.96 2.24
N SER A 235 -15.19 20.46 1.72
CA SER A 235 -15.15 21.32 0.53
C SER A 235 -15.60 20.59 -0.73
N PRO A 236 -16.09 21.30 -1.78
CA PRO A 236 -16.45 20.66 -3.03
C PRO A 236 -15.21 20.10 -3.76
N LEU A 237 -15.40 19.02 -4.50
CA LEU A 237 -14.42 18.38 -5.38
C LEU A 237 -14.92 18.48 -6.84
N PRO A 238 -14.84 19.66 -7.49
CA PRO A 238 -15.47 19.88 -8.80
C PRO A 238 -14.89 18.98 -9.90
N GLY A 239 -13.65 18.53 -9.78
CA GLY A 239 -13.01 17.60 -10.70
C GLY A 239 -13.63 16.20 -10.72
N VAL A 240 -14.24 15.74 -9.62
CA VAL A 240 -14.85 14.43 -9.50
C VAL A 240 -15.89 14.16 -10.60
N LYS A 241 -16.70 15.17 -10.97
CA LYS A 241 -17.68 15.02 -12.05
C LYS A 241 -17.02 14.64 -13.38
N SER A 242 -15.89 15.28 -13.69
CA SER A 242 -15.09 15.00 -14.90
C SER A 242 -14.40 13.64 -14.79
N GLU A 243 -13.85 13.30 -13.63
CA GLU A 243 -13.18 12.03 -13.36
C GLU A 243 -14.12 10.85 -13.56
N VAL A 244 -15.28 10.87 -12.91
CA VAL A 244 -16.31 9.82 -13.04
C VAL A 244 -16.74 9.64 -14.49
N LYS A 245 -16.99 10.72 -15.23
CA LYS A 245 -17.36 10.69 -16.64
C LYS A 245 -16.26 10.04 -17.50
N GLN A 246 -15.04 10.56 -17.40
CA GLN A 246 -13.92 10.12 -18.24
C GLN A 246 -13.51 8.66 -17.99
N ILE A 247 -13.59 8.18 -16.75
CA ILE A 247 -13.32 6.78 -16.41
C ILE A 247 -14.43 5.89 -17.00
N SER A 248 -15.69 6.26 -16.82
CA SER A 248 -16.84 5.48 -17.30
C SER A 248 -16.85 5.29 -18.79
N GLU A 249 -16.35 6.27 -19.55
CA GLU A 249 -16.23 6.19 -21.02
C GLU A 249 -15.09 5.29 -21.49
N LYS A 250 -14.11 4.98 -20.64
CA LYS A 250 -12.92 4.18 -21.02
C LYS A 250 -13.05 2.69 -20.72
N VAL A 251 -13.77 2.34 -19.65
CA VAL A 251 -13.89 0.94 -19.23
C VAL A 251 -14.93 0.18 -20.02
N THR A 252 -14.87 -1.15 -20.02
CA THR A 252 -15.78 -2.02 -20.80
C THR A 252 -17.25 -1.81 -20.41
N SER A 253 -17.51 -1.62 -19.12
CA SER A 253 -18.82 -1.34 -18.56
C SER A 253 -18.67 -0.56 -17.26
N ALA A 254 -19.51 0.45 -17.04
CA ALA A 254 -19.54 1.22 -15.82
C ALA A 254 -20.95 1.46 -15.29
N SER A 255 -21.12 1.29 -13.97
CA SER A 255 -22.23 1.86 -13.22
C SER A 255 -21.77 3.11 -12.53
N THR A 256 -22.43 4.25 -12.78
CA THR A 256 -22.03 5.56 -12.23
C THR A 256 -22.94 6.01 -11.09
N LEU A 257 -22.34 6.41 -9.98
CA LEU A 257 -23.03 6.95 -8.80
C LEU A 257 -22.43 8.31 -8.45
N LEU A 258 -23.03 9.39 -8.94
CA LEU A 258 -22.55 10.75 -8.71
C LEU A 258 -23.47 11.50 -7.74
N ASN A 259 -22.90 12.20 -6.76
CA ASN A 259 -23.58 13.03 -5.76
C ASN A 259 -24.70 12.28 -5.03
N ASP A 260 -25.96 12.72 -5.15
CA ASP A 260 -27.13 12.14 -4.51
C ASP A 260 -27.37 10.66 -4.79
N LYS A 261 -26.77 10.15 -5.86
CA LYS A 261 -26.79 8.71 -6.22
C LYS A 261 -25.76 7.90 -5.45
N LEU A 262 -24.75 8.49 -4.83
CA LEU A 262 -23.76 7.78 -4.01
C LEU A 262 -24.26 7.65 -2.57
N THR A 263 -25.21 6.76 -2.34
CA THR A 263 -25.63 6.32 -1.01
C THR A 263 -25.07 4.93 -0.72
N GLU A 264 -25.01 4.55 0.57
CA GLU A 264 -24.65 3.18 0.98
C GLU A 264 -25.50 2.13 0.27
N THR A 265 -26.82 2.34 0.28
CA THR A 265 -27.78 1.42 -0.37
C THR A 265 -27.55 1.31 -1.88
N SER A 266 -27.31 2.42 -2.56
CA SER A 266 -27.04 2.43 -4.00
C SER A 266 -25.73 1.74 -4.34
N LEU A 267 -24.68 1.96 -3.54
CA LEU A 267 -23.39 1.30 -3.66
C LEU A 267 -23.56 -0.22 -3.48
N ALA A 268 -24.22 -0.65 -2.40
CA ALA A 268 -24.52 -2.05 -2.12
C ALA A 268 -25.26 -2.73 -3.28
N ASN A 269 -26.31 -2.09 -3.81
CA ASN A 269 -27.11 -2.63 -4.90
C ASN A 269 -26.31 -2.77 -6.20
N ASN A 270 -25.40 -1.84 -6.49
CA ASN A 270 -24.54 -1.94 -7.69
C ASN A 270 -23.45 -3.01 -7.53
N LEU A 271 -22.90 -3.19 -6.34
CA LEU A 271 -21.93 -4.24 -6.03
C LEU A 271 -22.55 -5.65 -6.06
N LYS A 272 -23.81 -5.82 -5.61
CA LYS A 272 -24.54 -7.08 -5.61
C LYS A 272 -24.81 -7.63 -7.04
N LYS A 273 -24.78 -6.81 -8.09
CA LYS A 273 -24.93 -7.25 -9.48
C LYS A 273 -23.82 -8.21 -9.98
N GLY A 274 -22.80 -8.48 -9.16
CA GLY A 274 -21.91 -9.65 -9.21
C GLY A 274 -20.78 -9.63 -10.23
N SER A 275 -20.85 -8.81 -11.27
CA SER A 275 -19.83 -8.80 -12.35
C SER A 275 -18.75 -7.71 -12.19
N THR A 276 -18.87 -6.84 -11.19
CA THR A 276 -17.92 -5.74 -10.92
C THR A 276 -16.56 -6.28 -10.47
N ASN A 277 -15.49 -5.89 -11.13
CA ASN A 277 -14.11 -6.21 -10.73
C ASN A 277 -13.27 -4.97 -10.41
N VAL A 278 -13.78 -3.77 -10.68
CA VAL A 278 -13.15 -2.50 -10.33
C VAL A 278 -14.14 -1.62 -9.57
N VAL A 279 -13.71 -1.07 -8.43
CA VAL A 279 -14.48 -0.08 -7.66
C VAL A 279 -13.65 1.18 -7.55
N HIS A 280 -14.17 2.29 -8.04
CA HIS A 280 -13.54 3.60 -8.00
C HIS A 280 -14.42 4.57 -7.21
N LEU A 281 -13.90 5.07 -6.08
CA LEU A 281 -14.60 5.97 -5.17
C LEU A 281 -13.84 7.31 -5.11
N ALA A 282 -14.40 8.34 -5.75
CA ALA A 282 -13.87 9.71 -5.77
C ALA A 282 -14.65 10.58 -4.79
N THR A 283 -14.32 10.48 -3.52
CA THR A 283 -15.01 11.19 -2.44
C THR A 283 -14.07 11.47 -1.29
N HIS A 284 -14.42 12.42 -0.43
CA HIS A 284 -13.68 12.62 0.80
C HIS A 284 -13.69 11.36 1.66
N GLY A 285 -12.57 11.11 2.32
CA GLY A 285 -12.42 10.04 3.29
C GLY A 285 -11.29 10.39 4.24
N GLN A 286 -11.35 9.85 5.44
CA GLN A 286 -10.31 9.95 6.45
C GLN A 286 -9.79 8.57 6.78
N PHE A 287 -8.45 8.43 6.78
CA PHE A 287 -7.78 7.22 7.25
C PHE A 287 -6.90 7.57 8.45
N SER A 288 -7.09 6.86 9.55
CA SER A 288 -6.46 7.13 10.84
C SER A 288 -5.84 5.87 11.41
N SER A 289 -4.96 6.02 12.39
CA SER A 289 -4.48 4.92 13.24
C SER A 289 -5.59 4.28 14.09
N ARG A 290 -6.74 4.93 14.20
CA ARG A 290 -7.92 4.42 14.90
C ARG A 290 -8.98 4.00 13.89
N LEU A 291 -9.40 2.74 13.97
CA LEU A 291 -10.37 2.16 13.05
C LEU A 291 -11.70 2.95 13.03
N ASN A 292 -12.15 3.40 14.20
CA ASN A 292 -13.40 4.16 14.34
C ASN A 292 -13.36 5.57 13.73
N ASP A 293 -12.18 6.12 13.49
CA ASP A 293 -12.00 7.44 12.86
C ASP A 293 -11.70 7.31 11.35
N THR A 294 -11.87 6.11 10.79
CA THR A 294 -11.59 5.83 9.37
C THR A 294 -12.89 5.58 8.62
N PHE A 295 -13.19 6.46 7.66
CA PHE A 295 -14.44 6.43 6.90
C PHE A 295 -14.28 6.98 5.49
N LEU A 296 -15.28 6.72 4.64
CA LEU A 296 -15.53 7.39 3.36
C LEU A 296 -16.85 8.13 3.42
N LEU A 297 -16.90 9.32 2.81
CA LEU A 297 -18.12 10.13 2.74
C LEU A 297 -19.06 9.56 1.66
N THR A 298 -20.34 9.43 2.02
CA THR A 298 -21.47 9.18 1.12
C THR A 298 -22.42 10.37 1.12
N TRP A 299 -23.40 10.36 0.23
CA TRP A 299 -24.35 11.48 0.14
C TRP A 299 -25.16 11.72 1.40
N ASN A 300 -25.56 10.66 2.07
CA ASN A 300 -26.41 10.70 3.27
C ASN A 300 -25.69 10.35 4.59
N GLY A 301 -24.36 10.23 4.58
CA GLY A 301 -23.59 9.93 5.78
C GLY A 301 -22.15 9.53 5.48
N GLN A 302 -21.64 8.61 6.26
CA GLN A 302 -20.29 8.05 6.16
C GLN A 302 -20.38 6.53 6.16
N ILE A 303 -19.49 5.87 5.46
CA ILE A 303 -19.31 4.41 5.52
C ILE A 303 -17.97 4.15 6.20
N ASP A 304 -17.97 3.40 7.30
CA ASP A 304 -16.74 2.98 7.95
C ASP A 304 -16.03 1.84 7.21
N ILE A 305 -14.80 1.51 7.62
CA ILE A 305 -14.00 0.44 6.97
C ILE A 305 -14.71 -0.92 7.06
N LYS A 306 -15.37 -1.22 8.18
CA LYS A 306 -16.04 -2.51 8.37
C LYS A 306 -17.23 -2.64 7.42
N GLU A 307 -18.08 -1.64 7.40
CA GLU A 307 -19.24 -1.56 6.50
C GLU A 307 -18.83 -1.65 5.03
N LEU A 308 -17.81 -0.86 4.62
CA LEU A 308 -17.30 -0.91 3.24
C LEU A 308 -16.72 -2.28 2.90
N SER A 309 -16.00 -2.90 3.81
CA SER A 309 -15.44 -4.25 3.62
C SER A 309 -16.52 -5.29 3.47
N GLU A 310 -17.57 -5.21 4.28
CA GLU A 310 -18.74 -6.10 4.17
C GLU A 310 -19.47 -5.92 2.84
N LEU A 311 -19.66 -4.68 2.39
CA LEU A 311 -20.26 -4.39 1.09
C LEU A 311 -19.45 -4.97 -0.08
N LEU A 312 -18.13 -4.87 0.00
CA LEU A 312 -17.23 -5.38 -1.03
C LEU A 312 -17.12 -6.91 -1.04
N ARG A 313 -17.29 -7.59 0.11
CA ARG A 313 -17.24 -9.05 0.26
C ARG A 313 -18.57 -9.75 0.03
N ASN A 314 -19.68 -9.20 0.52
CA ASN A 314 -21.00 -9.82 0.54
C ASN A 314 -21.73 -9.73 -0.81
N ARG A 315 -21.07 -10.16 -1.88
CA ARG A 315 -21.64 -10.20 -3.24
C ARG A 315 -22.29 -11.56 -3.49
N GLN A 316 -23.61 -11.55 -3.59
CA GLN A 316 -24.48 -12.74 -3.62
C GLN A 316 -24.50 -13.46 -4.99
N SER A 317 -23.40 -13.70 -5.66
CA SER A 317 -23.48 -14.59 -6.83
C SER A 317 -22.45 -15.72 -6.75
N LYS A 318 -22.85 -16.92 -7.17
CA LYS A 318 -21.94 -18.06 -7.37
C LYS A 318 -20.81 -17.76 -8.38
N GLU A 319 -20.96 -16.68 -9.15
CA GLU A 319 -20.01 -16.15 -10.14
C GLU A 319 -19.36 -14.84 -9.69
N SER A 320 -19.40 -14.49 -8.40
CA SER A 320 -18.81 -13.24 -7.91
C SER A 320 -17.30 -13.25 -8.15
N THR A 321 -16.87 -12.46 -9.13
CA THR A 321 -15.45 -12.18 -9.33
C THR A 321 -14.93 -11.34 -8.16
N ASN A 322 -13.75 -11.65 -7.62
CA ASN A 322 -13.12 -10.79 -6.61
C ASN A 322 -12.94 -9.37 -7.17
N ILE A 323 -12.91 -8.36 -6.29
CA ILE A 323 -12.49 -7.02 -6.70
C ILE A 323 -11.01 -7.09 -7.05
N ASP A 324 -10.69 -6.86 -8.32
CA ASP A 324 -9.30 -6.83 -8.78
C ASP A 324 -8.62 -5.51 -8.43
N LEU A 325 -9.41 -4.41 -8.34
CA LEU A 325 -8.91 -3.08 -8.07
C LEU A 325 -9.93 -2.23 -7.31
N LEU A 326 -9.52 -1.73 -6.15
CA LEU A 326 -10.21 -0.67 -5.40
C LEU A 326 -9.40 0.63 -5.56
N VAL A 327 -10.03 1.69 -6.02
CA VAL A 327 -9.42 3.03 -6.12
C VAL A 327 -10.15 3.97 -5.18
N LEU A 328 -9.39 4.60 -4.29
CA LEU A 328 -9.85 5.62 -3.35
C LEU A 328 -9.21 6.94 -3.78
N SER A 329 -9.92 7.68 -4.62
CA SER A 329 -9.50 8.96 -5.16
C SER A 329 -9.97 10.10 -4.25
N ALA A 330 -9.08 11.04 -3.91
CA ALA A 330 -9.34 12.19 -3.04
C ALA A 330 -9.53 11.86 -1.53
N CYS A 331 -8.88 10.81 -1.02
CA CYS A 331 -8.84 10.53 0.42
C CYS A 331 -7.83 11.42 1.14
N ASP A 332 -8.21 11.90 2.32
CA ASP A 332 -7.32 12.54 3.28
C ASP A 332 -6.79 11.45 4.22
N THR A 333 -5.58 10.97 3.98
CA THR A 333 -4.87 10.18 4.97
C THR A 333 -4.28 11.16 5.97
N ALA A 334 -4.49 10.96 7.28
CA ALA A 334 -3.95 11.82 8.32
C ALA A 334 -2.42 11.96 8.15
N ALA A 335 -1.99 13.07 7.57
CA ALA A 335 -0.58 13.34 7.28
C ALA A 335 0.23 13.28 8.58
N GLY A 336 1.21 12.38 8.64
CA GLY A 336 2.04 12.16 9.82
C GLY A 336 1.61 11.02 10.75
N ASP A 337 0.48 10.36 10.51
CA ASP A 337 0.10 9.15 11.24
C ASP A 337 0.70 7.90 10.57
N ASN A 338 1.74 7.35 11.19
CA ASN A 338 2.46 6.16 10.67
C ASN A 338 1.58 4.92 10.51
N ARG A 339 0.40 4.90 11.12
CA ARG A 339 -0.56 3.79 11.09
C ARG A 339 -1.72 4.01 10.12
N ALA A 340 -1.91 5.23 9.59
CA ALA A 340 -2.96 5.49 8.59
C ALA A 340 -2.81 4.58 7.36
N VAL A 341 -1.56 4.30 6.97
CA VAL A 341 -1.24 3.34 5.88
C VAL A 341 -1.69 1.91 6.23
N LEU A 342 -1.66 1.52 7.53
CA LEU A 342 -2.22 0.24 7.98
C LEU A 342 -3.75 0.20 7.81
N GLY A 343 -4.43 1.33 8.00
CA GLY A 343 -5.88 1.45 7.73
C GLY A 343 -6.23 1.14 6.28
N LEU A 344 -5.45 1.69 5.35
CA LEU A 344 -5.60 1.42 3.91
C LEU A 344 -5.27 -0.05 3.56
N ALA A 345 -4.18 -0.58 4.10
CA ALA A 345 -3.81 -1.99 3.92
C ALA A 345 -4.87 -2.92 4.51
N GLY A 346 -5.39 -2.58 5.69
CA GLY A 346 -6.48 -3.30 6.35
C GLY A 346 -7.76 -3.31 5.53
N LEU A 347 -8.16 -2.17 4.98
CA LEU A 347 -9.30 -2.11 4.07
C LEU A 347 -9.08 -3.00 2.85
N ALA A 348 -7.91 -2.94 2.21
CA ALA A 348 -7.58 -3.78 1.06
C ALA A 348 -7.74 -5.28 1.38
N VAL A 349 -7.17 -5.72 2.50
CA VAL A 349 -7.24 -7.13 2.95
C VAL A 349 -8.66 -7.52 3.33
N LYS A 350 -9.35 -6.71 4.15
CA LYS A 350 -10.73 -7.00 4.61
C LYS A 350 -11.73 -7.00 3.46
N SER A 351 -11.60 -6.10 2.50
CA SER A 351 -12.51 -6.02 1.35
C SER A 351 -12.34 -7.19 0.38
N GLY A 352 -11.28 -7.98 0.50
CA GLY A 352 -10.90 -8.98 -0.48
C GLY A 352 -10.46 -8.39 -1.82
N ALA A 353 -10.16 -7.08 -1.87
CA ALA A 353 -9.62 -6.44 -3.05
C ALA A 353 -8.16 -6.87 -3.26
N ARG A 354 -7.84 -7.30 -4.48
CA ARG A 354 -6.49 -7.75 -4.83
C ARG A 354 -5.46 -6.62 -4.90
N SER A 355 -5.92 -5.41 -5.19
CA SER A 355 -5.09 -4.21 -5.21
C SER A 355 -5.90 -3.00 -4.81
N THR A 356 -5.26 -2.07 -4.11
CA THR A 356 -5.86 -0.79 -3.75
C THR A 356 -4.93 0.35 -4.19
N ILE A 357 -5.51 1.39 -4.76
CA ILE A 357 -4.84 2.67 -5.03
C ILE A 357 -5.48 3.71 -4.11
N ALA A 358 -4.67 4.42 -3.36
CA ALA A 358 -5.09 5.52 -2.50
C ALA A 358 -4.00 6.58 -2.36
N SER A 359 -4.35 7.76 -1.88
CA SER A 359 -3.40 8.83 -1.60
C SER A 359 -2.81 8.71 -0.19
N LEU A 360 -1.53 9.07 -0.02
CA LEU A 360 -0.85 9.11 1.28
C LEU A 360 -1.07 10.42 2.05
N TRP A 361 -1.60 11.44 1.38
CA TRP A 361 -1.91 12.77 1.91
C TRP A 361 -2.96 13.47 1.06
N PRO A 362 -3.52 14.61 1.52
CA PRO A 362 -4.46 15.40 0.73
C PRO A 362 -3.87 15.78 -0.63
N VAL A 363 -4.59 15.49 -1.70
CA VAL A 363 -4.19 15.76 -3.08
C VAL A 363 -5.04 16.85 -3.71
N LYS A 364 -4.49 17.57 -4.68
CA LYS A 364 -5.24 18.56 -5.44
C LYS A 364 -6.21 17.86 -6.39
N ASP A 365 -7.50 18.18 -6.28
CA ASP A 365 -8.58 17.63 -7.09
C ASP A 365 -8.25 17.58 -8.60
N LYS A 366 -7.81 18.71 -9.19
CA LYS A 366 -7.43 18.78 -10.61
C LYS A 366 -6.28 17.82 -10.99
N ALA A 367 -5.28 17.68 -10.14
CA ALA A 367 -4.13 16.79 -10.39
C ALA A 367 -4.56 15.32 -10.33
N THR A 368 -5.45 15.00 -9.40
CA THR A 368 -6.00 13.65 -9.24
C THR A 368 -6.80 13.23 -10.48
N VAL A 369 -7.63 14.11 -11.04
CA VAL A 369 -8.35 13.85 -12.31
C VAL A 369 -7.39 13.49 -13.43
N VAL A 370 -6.31 14.26 -13.59
CA VAL A 370 -5.29 14.01 -14.65
C VAL A 370 -4.59 12.67 -14.42
N LEU A 371 -4.19 12.39 -13.19
CA LEU A 371 -3.53 11.12 -12.81
C LEU A 371 -4.45 9.93 -13.10
N MET A 372 -5.68 9.96 -12.61
CA MET A 372 -6.63 8.85 -12.77
C MET A 372 -7.04 8.64 -14.22
N ASN A 373 -7.24 9.74 -14.97
CA ASN A 373 -7.50 9.65 -16.41
C ASN A 373 -6.36 8.98 -17.18
N SER A 374 -5.11 9.35 -16.88
CA SER A 374 -3.91 8.74 -17.45
C SER A 374 -3.75 7.28 -17.00
N PHE A 375 -4.03 6.98 -15.73
CA PHE A 375 -4.00 5.63 -15.20
C PHE A 375 -4.94 4.69 -15.94
N TYR A 376 -6.23 5.03 -16.05
CA TYR A 376 -7.22 4.20 -16.76
C TYR A 376 -6.92 4.09 -18.26
N LYS A 377 -6.43 5.17 -18.90
CA LYS A 377 -5.97 5.14 -20.31
C LYS A 377 -4.88 4.10 -20.52
N ASN A 378 -3.99 3.90 -19.55
CA ASN A 378 -2.93 2.90 -19.64
C ASN A 378 -3.42 1.51 -19.20
N LEU A 379 -4.29 1.42 -18.20
CA LEU A 379 -4.82 0.17 -17.67
C LEU A 379 -5.59 -0.66 -18.71
N ILE A 380 -6.31 0.01 -19.62
CA ILE A 380 -7.07 -0.66 -20.70
C ILE A 380 -6.19 -1.18 -21.83
N LYS A 381 -4.90 -0.86 -21.87
CA LYS A 381 -3.98 -1.38 -22.89
C LYS A 381 -3.68 -2.86 -22.65
N PRO A 382 -3.70 -3.71 -23.67
CA PRO A 382 -3.35 -5.12 -23.53
C PRO A 382 -1.99 -5.34 -22.89
N GLY A 383 -1.91 -6.27 -21.94
CA GLY A 383 -0.65 -6.64 -21.28
C GLY A 383 -0.11 -5.64 -20.25
N THR A 384 -0.79 -4.52 -20.01
CA THR A 384 -0.36 -3.55 -19.00
C THR A 384 -0.84 -3.99 -17.61
N THR A 385 0.09 -4.09 -16.66
CA THR A 385 -0.23 -4.36 -15.25
C THR A 385 -0.76 -3.10 -14.57
N LYS A 386 -1.47 -3.26 -13.44
CA LYS A 386 -1.94 -2.13 -12.62
C LYS A 386 -0.79 -1.22 -12.17
N ALA A 387 0.33 -1.83 -11.76
CA ALA A 387 1.54 -1.12 -11.34
C ALA A 387 2.15 -0.32 -12.50
N GLU A 388 2.27 -0.91 -13.69
CA GLU A 388 2.79 -0.21 -14.87
C GLU A 388 1.85 0.90 -15.34
N ALA A 389 0.53 0.68 -15.29
CA ALA A 389 -0.45 1.72 -15.63
C ALA A 389 -0.30 2.95 -14.70
N LEU A 390 -0.10 2.73 -13.39
CA LEU A 390 0.12 3.81 -12.43
C LEU A 390 1.49 4.48 -12.65
N ARG A 391 2.53 3.70 -12.94
CA ARG A 391 3.85 4.23 -13.31
C ARG A 391 3.76 5.17 -14.51
N GLN A 392 3.11 4.76 -15.59
CA GLN A 392 2.93 5.60 -16.79
C GLN A 392 2.13 6.86 -16.50
N ALA A 393 1.14 6.79 -15.60
CA ALA A 393 0.40 7.97 -15.17
C ALA A 393 1.29 8.96 -14.40
N HIS A 394 2.14 8.49 -13.49
CA HIS A 394 3.10 9.34 -12.79
C HIS A 394 4.13 9.96 -13.74
N ILE A 395 4.69 9.19 -14.69
CA ILE A 395 5.62 9.71 -15.70
C ILE A 395 4.93 10.78 -16.57
N PHE A 396 3.66 10.55 -16.93
CA PHE A 396 2.88 11.56 -17.65
C PHE A 396 2.76 12.87 -16.85
N MET A 397 2.47 12.77 -15.53
CA MET A 397 2.43 13.93 -14.65
C MET A 397 3.77 14.66 -14.58
N LEU A 398 4.88 13.92 -14.33
CA LEU A 398 6.22 14.49 -14.26
C LEU A 398 6.63 15.26 -15.52
N LYS A 399 6.15 14.84 -16.70
CA LYS A 399 6.50 15.46 -17.98
C LYS A 399 5.56 16.61 -18.40
N ASN A 400 4.39 16.75 -17.79
CA ASN A 400 3.35 17.67 -18.22
C ASN A 400 2.84 18.60 -17.10
N THR A 401 3.52 18.62 -15.94
CA THR A 401 3.27 19.62 -14.90
C THR A 401 4.36 20.67 -14.97
N ASP A 402 3.97 21.89 -15.40
CA ASP A 402 4.77 23.11 -15.22
C ASP A 402 4.71 23.56 -13.75
#